data_ef52a13dd5e56c69a329a4df0d8995fc
#
_entry.id   ef52a13dd5e56c69a329a4df0d8995fc
#
_cell.length_a   1.000
_cell.length_b   1.000
_cell.length_c   1.000
_cell.angle_alpha   90.00
_cell.angle_beta   90.00
_cell.angle_gamma   90.00
#
_symmetry.space_group_name_H-M   'P 1'
#
loop_
_entity.id
_entity.type
_entity.pdbx_description
1 polymer ?
#
loop_
_entity_poly.entity_id
_entity_poly.type
_entity_poly.pdbx_seq_one_letter_code
_entity_poly.pdbx_strand_id
1 'polypeptide(L)'
;LGLENTALGFYAGFTGNELERLIREKGIRADFILVKEGMTRINVKMRSDEESEINGQGPAISEADIKTLYEKLDRLSDGDVLVMAGSIPDVMPQTIYMDIMKYLADKDLKIVVDATKDLLVNVLQYHPFLIKPNNHELGEIFGVKITEKEDVITYAKKMQEKGAGNVLVSMAGDGAVLVAEDGSIFQAEAPKGKVVNSVGAGDSMVAGFVQVI
;
A
#
# COMPACT_ATOMS: atom_id res chain seq x y z
N LEU A 1 10.47 -0.01 13.81
CA LEU A 1 10.80 -1.42 13.58
C LEU A 1 12.28 -1.66 13.28
N GLY A 2 13.08 -0.61 13.00
CA GLY A 2 14.53 -0.71 12.84
C GLY A 2 15.00 -1.21 11.47
N LEU A 3 14.12 -1.36 10.50
CA LEU A 3 14.52 -1.68 9.13
C LEU A 3 15.05 -0.43 8.42
N GLU A 4 16.17 -0.58 7.72
CA GLU A 4 16.59 0.43 6.76
C GLU A 4 15.60 0.47 5.60
N ASN A 5 15.05 1.65 5.35
CA ASN A 5 14.12 1.86 4.26
C ASN A 5 14.31 3.23 3.62
N THR A 6 13.81 3.39 2.42
CA THR A 6 13.81 4.66 1.69
C THR A 6 12.39 4.97 1.23
N ALA A 7 11.84 6.10 1.68
CA ALA A 7 10.55 6.57 1.23
C ALA A 7 10.67 7.22 -0.14
N LEU A 8 9.88 6.74 -1.10
CA LEU A 8 9.71 7.30 -2.44
C LEU A 8 8.32 7.94 -2.57
N GLY A 9 8.21 8.96 -3.41
CA GLY A 9 6.94 9.61 -3.70
C GLY A 9 7.16 10.97 -4.36
N PHE A 10 6.07 11.63 -4.69
CA PHE A 10 6.08 12.97 -5.27
C PHE A 10 5.70 13.99 -4.21
N TYR A 11 6.40 15.12 -4.22
CA TYR A 11 6.09 16.22 -3.31
C TYR A 11 6.20 17.56 -4.04
N ALA A 12 5.48 18.58 -3.55
CA ALA A 12 5.48 19.91 -4.14
C ALA A 12 5.14 20.99 -3.11
N GLY A 13 5.65 22.19 -3.36
CA GLY A 13 5.32 23.39 -2.60
C GLY A 13 5.72 23.31 -1.12
N PHE A 14 5.20 24.27 -0.32
CA PHE A 14 5.60 24.37 1.08
C PHE A 14 5.13 23.17 1.93
N THR A 15 3.96 22.59 1.61
CA THR A 15 3.45 21.40 2.31
C THR A 15 4.32 20.18 2.07
N GLY A 16 4.86 20.03 0.85
CA GLY A 16 5.77 18.96 0.51
C GLY A 16 7.13 19.14 1.18
N ASN A 17 7.68 20.34 1.16
CA ASN A 17 8.95 20.66 1.83
C ASN A 17 8.86 20.37 3.34
N GLU A 18 7.75 20.74 3.98
CA GLU A 18 7.55 20.47 5.39
C GLU A 18 7.40 18.97 5.67
N LEU A 19 6.68 18.23 4.83
CA LEU A 19 6.58 16.77 4.93
C LEU A 19 7.97 16.12 4.84
N GLU A 20 8.78 16.48 3.87
CA GLU A 20 10.14 15.96 3.71
C GLU A 20 11.01 16.28 4.93
N ARG A 21 10.96 17.52 5.43
CA ARG A 21 11.66 17.93 6.64
C ARG A 21 11.29 17.05 7.85
N LEU A 22 9.99 16.88 8.10
CA LEU A 22 9.50 16.09 9.22
C LEU A 22 9.88 14.59 9.12
N ILE A 23 9.87 14.03 7.93
CA ILE A 23 10.28 12.64 7.69
C ILE A 23 11.77 12.46 7.99
N ARG A 24 12.60 13.38 7.50
CA ARG A 24 14.05 13.36 7.75
C ARG A 24 14.40 13.57 9.23
N GLU A 25 13.69 14.42 9.94
CA GLU A 25 13.83 14.59 11.40
C GLU A 25 13.52 13.33 12.20
N LYS A 26 12.65 12.46 11.68
CA LYS A 26 12.39 11.14 12.26
C LYS A 26 13.44 10.08 11.90
N GLY A 27 14.50 10.47 11.19
CA GLY A 27 15.57 9.56 10.76
C GLY A 27 15.19 8.66 9.59
N ILE A 28 14.08 8.92 8.91
CA ILE A 28 13.66 8.16 7.73
C ILE A 28 14.38 8.71 6.50
N ARG A 29 14.99 7.83 5.72
CA ARG A 29 15.61 8.20 4.44
C ARG A 29 14.50 8.52 3.42
N ALA A 30 14.53 9.73 2.86
CA ALA A 30 13.60 10.18 1.83
C ALA A 30 14.36 10.46 0.53
N ASP A 31 13.91 9.84 -0.56
CA ASP A 31 14.40 10.07 -1.92
C ASP A 31 13.23 10.51 -2.82
N PHE A 32 12.50 11.53 -2.35
CA PHE A 32 11.32 12.06 -3.01
C PHE A 32 11.63 12.79 -4.32
N ILE A 33 10.63 12.90 -5.18
CA ILE A 33 10.66 13.60 -6.46
C ILE A 33 9.95 14.94 -6.30
N LEU A 34 10.70 16.04 -6.47
CA LEU A 34 10.15 17.39 -6.41
C LEU A 34 9.39 17.71 -7.70
N VAL A 35 8.08 17.88 -7.59
CA VAL A 35 7.22 18.38 -8.66
C VAL A 35 7.23 19.91 -8.63
N LYS A 36 7.40 20.54 -9.80
CA LYS A 36 7.62 22.00 -9.88
C LYS A 36 6.39 22.83 -9.51
N GLU A 37 5.21 22.34 -9.83
CA GLU A 37 3.95 23.09 -9.69
C GLU A 37 2.98 22.40 -8.74
N GLY A 38 2.24 23.20 -7.98
CA GLY A 38 1.23 22.74 -7.05
C GLY A 38 1.77 22.56 -5.63
N MET A 39 1.05 21.79 -4.85
CA MET A 39 1.38 21.48 -3.45
C MET A 39 1.07 20.01 -3.15
N THR A 40 1.86 19.41 -2.28
CA THR A 40 1.51 18.12 -1.69
C THR A 40 0.17 18.22 -0.98
N ARG A 41 -0.74 17.30 -1.26
CA ARG A 41 -2.11 17.34 -0.73
C ARG A 41 -2.12 17.19 0.78
N ILE A 42 -3.09 17.85 1.40
CA ILE A 42 -3.47 17.64 2.79
C ILE A 42 -4.86 17.00 2.79
N ASN A 43 -4.98 15.83 3.35
CA ASN A 43 -6.27 15.18 3.57
C ASN A 43 -6.72 15.48 5.00
N VAL A 44 -7.93 16.01 5.13
CA VAL A 44 -8.51 16.37 6.43
C VAL A 44 -9.63 15.40 6.75
N LYS A 45 -9.50 14.69 7.87
CA LYS A 45 -10.57 13.85 8.43
C LYS A 45 -11.27 14.61 9.55
N MET A 46 -12.53 14.92 9.33
CA MET A 46 -13.37 15.56 10.34
C MET A 46 -14.16 14.50 11.09
N ARG A 47 -14.14 14.59 12.42
CA ARG A 47 -14.93 13.73 13.29
C ARG A 47 -16.05 14.56 13.92
N SER A 48 -17.27 14.21 13.58
CA SER A 48 -18.49 14.67 14.23
C SER A 48 -19.39 13.46 14.48
N ASP A 49 -20.68 13.61 14.45
CA ASP A 49 -21.63 12.48 14.50
C ASP A 49 -21.50 11.57 13.25
N GLU A 50 -21.00 12.12 12.15
CA GLU A 50 -20.61 11.38 10.93
C GLU A 50 -19.16 11.71 10.57
N GLU A 51 -18.39 10.69 10.14
CA GLU A 51 -17.03 10.91 9.65
C GLU A 51 -17.09 11.51 8.24
N SER A 52 -16.41 12.63 8.02
CA SER A 52 -16.29 13.31 6.72
C SER A 52 -14.83 13.49 6.36
N GLU A 53 -14.52 13.38 5.07
CA GLU A 53 -13.17 13.56 4.55
C GLU A 53 -13.13 14.65 3.47
N ILE A 54 -12.13 15.53 3.55
CA ILE A 54 -11.75 16.43 2.47
C ILE A 54 -10.40 15.99 1.93
N ASN A 55 -10.40 15.50 0.72
CA ASN A 55 -9.20 15.00 0.05
C ASN A 55 -8.69 16.02 -0.97
N GLY A 56 -7.49 16.53 -0.77
CA GLY A 56 -6.82 17.40 -1.72
C GLY A 56 -6.37 16.63 -2.97
N GLN A 57 -6.26 17.32 -4.11
CA GLN A 57 -5.87 16.69 -5.39
C GLN A 57 -4.36 16.43 -5.51
N GLY A 58 -3.53 17.17 -4.80
CA GLY A 58 -2.08 17.09 -4.94
C GLY A 58 -1.53 17.83 -6.17
N PRO A 59 -0.21 17.72 -6.44
CA PRO A 59 0.45 18.41 -7.53
C PRO A 59 0.20 17.73 -8.88
N ALA A 60 0.39 18.48 -9.97
CA ALA A 60 0.33 17.95 -11.33
C ALA A 60 1.63 17.20 -11.66
N ILE A 61 1.61 15.88 -11.57
CA ILE A 61 2.75 14.99 -11.87
C ILE A 61 2.90 14.88 -13.38
N SER A 62 4.05 15.28 -13.92
CA SER A 62 4.37 15.23 -15.35
C SER A 62 4.97 13.87 -15.76
N GLU A 63 5.01 13.61 -17.08
CA GLU A 63 5.71 12.44 -17.63
C GLU A 63 7.20 12.42 -17.25
N ALA A 64 7.83 13.60 -17.13
CA ALA A 64 9.23 13.71 -16.70
C ALA A 64 9.40 13.31 -15.23
N ASP A 65 8.43 13.63 -14.37
CA ASP A 65 8.44 13.22 -12.97
C ASP A 65 8.25 11.70 -12.87
N ILE A 66 7.36 11.13 -13.67
CA ILE A 66 7.15 9.67 -13.76
C ILE A 66 8.42 8.97 -14.25
N LYS A 67 9.10 9.53 -15.28
CA LYS A 67 10.38 9.00 -15.74
C LYS A 67 11.42 9.00 -14.62
N THR A 68 11.49 10.08 -13.83
CA THR A 68 12.38 10.14 -12.66
C THR A 68 12.06 9.07 -11.62
N LEU A 69 10.78 8.71 -11.45
CA LEU A 69 10.40 7.58 -10.59
C LEU A 69 11.01 6.27 -11.10
N TYR A 70 10.89 5.98 -12.40
CA TYR A 70 11.49 4.77 -12.99
C TYR A 70 13.01 4.74 -12.84
N GLU A 71 13.71 5.87 -13.06
CA GLU A 71 15.16 5.99 -12.85
C GLU A 71 15.58 5.70 -11.38
N LYS A 72 14.70 5.98 -10.40
CA LYS A 72 14.91 5.61 -9.00
C LYS A 72 14.66 4.13 -8.76
N LEU A 73 13.62 3.57 -9.38
CA LEU A 73 13.28 2.15 -9.30
C LEU A 73 14.35 1.24 -9.95
N ASP A 74 15.08 1.75 -10.94
CA ASP A 74 16.21 1.03 -11.54
C ASP A 74 17.32 0.68 -10.55
N ARG A 75 17.42 1.40 -9.44
CA ARG A 75 18.43 1.17 -8.39
C ARG A 75 18.08 -0.02 -7.49
N LEU A 76 16.87 -0.55 -7.60
CA LEU A 76 16.48 -1.76 -6.88
C LEU A 76 17.27 -2.96 -7.39
N SER A 77 17.67 -3.82 -6.48
CA SER A 77 18.45 -5.02 -6.72
C SER A 77 17.67 -6.26 -6.30
N ASP A 78 18.06 -7.42 -6.82
CA ASP A 78 17.49 -8.71 -6.44
C ASP A 78 17.50 -8.87 -4.90
N GLY A 79 16.39 -9.33 -4.35
CA GLY A 79 16.17 -9.47 -2.92
C GLY A 79 15.62 -8.23 -2.22
N ASP A 80 15.56 -7.07 -2.88
CA ASP A 80 14.94 -5.87 -2.29
C ASP A 80 13.42 -6.04 -2.14
N VAL A 81 12.86 -5.32 -1.18
CA VAL A 81 11.41 -5.24 -0.95
C VAL A 81 10.89 -3.89 -1.45
N LEU A 82 9.97 -3.93 -2.41
CA LEU A 82 9.25 -2.74 -2.88
C LEU A 82 7.84 -2.74 -2.31
N VAL A 83 7.49 -1.73 -1.53
CA VAL A 83 6.12 -1.54 -1.02
C VAL A 83 5.43 -0.46 -1.84
N MET A 84 4.37 -0.82 -2.54
CA MET A 84 3.49 0.11 -3.25
C MET A 84 2.19 0.25 -2.47
N ALA A 85 1.99 1.43 -1.87
CA ALA A 85 0.85 1.70 -1.02
C ALA A 85 0.23 3.07 -1.29
N GLY A 86 -1.01 3.23 -0.92
CA GLY A 86 -1.75 4.48 -1.03
C GLY A 86 -2.55 4.64 -2.32
N SER A 87 -3.26 5.74 -2.41
CA SER A 87 -4.09 6.10 -3.57
C SER A 87 -3.26 6.75 -4.67
N ILE A 88 -3.56 6.41 -5.91
CA ILE A 88 -2.96 7.03 -7.09
C ILE A 88 -3.67 8.37 -7.35
N PRO A 89 -2.93 9.49 -7.51
CA PRO A 89 -3.52 10.75 -7.94
C PRO A 89 -4.20 10.62 -9.31
N ASP A 90 -5.32 11.31 -9.51
CA ASP A 90 -6.10 11.26 -10.76
C ASP A 90 -5.30 11.68 -12.00
N VAL A 91 -4.24 12.46 -11.80
CA VAL A 91 -3.32 12.91 -12.86
C VAL A 91 -2.33 11.83 -13.32
N MET A 92 -2.25 10.71 -12.61
CA MET A 92 -1.41 9.57 -12.97
C MET A 92 -2.22 8.45 -13.62
N PRO A 93 -1.61 7.64 -14.49
CA PRO A 93 -2.26 6.45 -15.01
C PRO A 93 -2.74 5.54 -13.88
N GLN A 94 -4.01 5.14 -13.91
CA GLN A 94 -4.57 4.20 -12.93
C GLN A 94 -3.93 2.79 -13.04
N THR A 95 -3.10 2.59 -14.06
CA THR A 95 -2.32 1.38 -14.28
C THR A 95 -0.91 1.44 -13.68
N ILE A 96 -0.51 2.56 -13.03
CA ILE A 96 0.90 2.80 -12.65
C ILE A 96 1.50 1.65 -11.80
N TYR A 97 0.75 1.03 -10.90
CA TYR A 97 1.25 -0.10 -10.10
C TYR A 97 1.52 -1.32 -10.98
N MET A 98 0.61 -1.61 -11.90
CA MET A 98 0.79 -2.67 -12.90
C MET A 98 1.99 -2.36 -13.81
N ASP A 99 2.12 -1.10 -14.27
CA ASP A 99 3.22 -0.69 -15.15
C ASP A 99 4.58 -0.79 -14.45
N ILE A 100 4.65 -0.43 -13.16
CA ILE A 100 5.86 -0.60 -12.34
C ILE A 100 6.20 -2.09 -12.19
N MET A 101 5.24 -2.95 -11.87
CA MET A 101 5.49 -4.39 -11.75
C MET A 101 5.97 -4.99 -13.06
N LYS A 102 5.36 -4.60 -14.17
CA LYS A 102 5.78 -5.02 -15.51
C LYS A 102 7.22 -4.56 -15.83
N TYR A 103 7.55 -3.32 -15.47
CA TYR A 103 8.88 -2.74 -15.69
C TYR A 103 9.97 -3.47 -14.90
N LEU A 104 9.65 -3.91 -13.69
CA LEU A 104 10.57 -4.58 -12.78
C LEU A 104 10.54 -6.11 -12.88
N ALA A 105 9.83 -6.68 -13.86
CA ALA A 105 9.59 -8.12 -13.96
C ALA A 105 10.86 -8.97 -14.12
N ASP A 106 11.97 -8.39 -14.60
CA ASP A 106 13.25 -9.07 -14.76
C ASP A 106 14.11 -9.09 -13.47
N LYS A 107 13.65 -8.44 -12.40
CA LYS A 107 14.32 -8.39 -11.11
C LYS A 107 13.64 -9.32 -10.10
N ASP A 108 14.42 -10.01 -9.29
CA ASP A 108 13.90 -10.84 -8.19
C ASP A 108 13.55 -9.97 -6.97
N LEU A 109 12.41 -9.28 -7.00
CA LEU A 109 11.94 -8.38 -5.97
C LEU A 109 10.75 -8.97 -5.20
N LYS A 110 10.70 -8.71 -3.90
CA LYS A 110 9.48 -8.94 -3.11
C LYS A 110 8.58 -7.70 -3.21
N ILE A 111 7.59 -7.75 -4.10
CA ILE A 111 6.67 -6.62 -4.29
C ILE A 111 5.43 -6.78 -3.42
N VAL A 112 5.23 -5.80 -2.52
CA VAL A 112 4.08 -5.71 -1.61
C VAL A 112 3.12 -4.66 -2.14
N VAL A 113 1.84 -5.01 -2.29
CA VAL A 113 0.82 -4.08 -2.80
C VAL A 113 -0.30 -3.89 -1.78
N ASP A 114 -0.43 -2.67 -1.29
CA ASP A 114 -1.55 -2.22 -0.46
C ASP A 114 -2.40 -1.23 -1.25
N ALA A 115 -3.31 -1.76 -2.04
CA ALA A 115 -4.17 -1.00 -2.94
C ALA A 115 -5.60 -1.56 -2.91
N THR A 116 -6.53 -0.81 -3.48
CA THR A 116 -7.95 -1.17 -3.49
C THR A 116 -8.47 -1.41 -4.90
N LYS A 117 -9.58 -2.16 -5.03
CA LYS A 117 -10.35 -2.34 -6.27
C LYS A 117 -9.49 -2.78 -7.46
N ASP A 118 -9.69 -2.09 -8.59
CA ASP A 118 -9.03 -2.43 -9.85
C ASP A 118 -7.50 -2.32 -9.77
N LEU A 119 -6.96 -1.41 -8.94
CA LEU A 119 -5.52 -1.30 -8.72
C LEU A 119 -4.94 -2.59 -8.16
N LEU A 120 -5.64 -3.23 -7.23
CA LEU A 120 -5.22 -4.49 -6.65
C LEU A 120 -5.39 -5.65 -7.63
N VAL A 121 -6.54 -5.71 -8.32
CA VAL A 121 -6.83 -6.81 -9.25
C VAL A 121 -5.88 -6.82 -10.44
N ASN A 122 -5.55 -5.65 -10.98
CA ASN A 122 -4.69 -5.50 -12.16
C ASN A 122 -3.25 -5.96 -11.92
N VAL A 123 -2.74 -5.92 -10.67
CA VAL A 123 -1.37 -6.34 -10.37
C VAL A 123 -1.22 -7.85 -10.19
N LEU A 124 -2.30 -8.60 -9.98
CA LEU A 124 -2.24 -10.02 -9.67
C LEU A 124 -1.56 -10.85 -10.77
N GLN A 125 -1.72 -10.47 -12.04
CA GLN A 125 -1.06 -11.13 -13.16
C GLN A 125 0.48 -11.05 -13.14
N TYR A 126 1.05 -10.16 -12.31
CA TYR A 126 2.49 -9.98 -12.12
C TYR A 126 2.99 -10.59 -10.80
N HIS A 127 2.17 -11.41 -10.15
CA HIS A 127 2.51 -12.20 -8.97
C HIS A 127 3.10 -11.37 -7.81
N PRO A 128 2.35 -10.40 -7.23
CA PRO A 128 2.82 -9.67 -6.06
C PRO A 128 3.12 -10.65 -4.91
N PHE A 129 4.25 -10.43 -4.23
CA PHE A 129 4.67 -11.24 -3.10
C PHE A 129 3.65 -11.19 -1.94
N LEU A 130 3.11 -10.00 -1.68
CA LEU A 130 2.05 -9.78 -0.68
C LEU A 130 1.01 -8.80 -1.20
N ILE A 131 -0.25 -9.11 -0.95
CA ILE A 131 -1.34 -8.14 -1.01
C ILE A 131 -2.01 -8.01 0.35
N LYS A 132 -2.54 -6.79 0.67
CA LYS A 132 -3.21 -6.55 1.96
C LYS A 132 -4.58 -5.88 1.78
N PRO A 133 -5.63 -6.55 1.32
CA PRO A 133 -6.98 -6.04 1.41
C PRO A 133 -7.53 -6.08 2.85
N ASN A 134 -8.56 -5.29 3.15
CA ASN A 134 -9.43 -5.58 4.27
C ASN A 134 -10.58 -6.52 3.83
N ASN A 135 -11.36 -7.04 4.79
CA ASN A 135 -12.46 -7.97 4.48
C ASN A 135 -13.54 -7.34 3.60
N HIS A 136 -13.78 -6.04 3.68
CA HIS A 136 -14.74 -5.33 2.83
C HIS A 136 -14.22 -5.20 1.39
N GLU A 137 -12.97 -4.78 1.22
CA GLU A 137 -12.30 -4.69 -0.08
C GLU A 137 -12.22 -6.05 -0.77
N LEU A 138 -11.90 -7.10 -0.01
CA LEU A 138 -11.90 -8.47 -0.52
C LEU A 138 -13.32 -8.88 -0.97
N GLY A 139 -14.34 -8.55 -0.19
CA GLY A 139 -15.73 -8.78 -0.54
C GLY A 139 -16.17 -8.02 -1.80
N GLU A 140 -15.79 -6.77 -1.95
CA GLU A 140 -16.07 -5.95 -3.14
C GLU A 140 -15.51 -6.60 -4.42
N ILE A 141 -14.28 -7.13 -4.38
CA ILE A 141 -13.64 -7.79 -5.53
C ILE A 141 -14.45 -8.98 -6.04
N PHE A 142 -15.11 -9.71 -5.12
CA PHE A 142 -15.88 -10.90 -5.47
C PHE A 142 -17.40 -10.67 -5.48
N GLY A 143 -17.87 -9.47 -5.21
CA GLY A 143 -19.30 -9.13 -5.16
C GLY A 143 -20.05 -9.79 -4.00
N VAL A 144 -19.38 -10.03 -2.87
CA VAL A 144 -19.91 -10.71 -1.69
C VAL A 144 -19.66 -9.92 -0.41
N LYS A 145 -20.46 -10.19 0.63
CA LYS A 145 -20.20 -9.67 1.97
C LYS A 145 -19.39 -10.71 2.76
N ILE A 146 -18.21 -10.34 3.23
CA ILE A 146 -17.32 -11.19 4.02
C ILE A 146 -17.31 -10.68 5.47
N THR A 147 -17.77 -11.52 6.40
CA THR A 147 -17.81 -11.23 7.83
C THR A 147 -17.08 -12.27 8.67
N GLU A 148 -17.07 -13.52 8.22
CA GLU A 148 -16.48 -14.64 8.96
C GLU A 148 -15.06 -14.94 8.46
N LYS A 149 -14.21 -15.45 9.35
CA LYS A 149 -12.80 -15.78 9.02
C LYS A 149 -12.69 -16.91 7.99
N GLU A 150 -13.61 -17.83 7.99
CA GLU A 150 -13.71 -18.95 7.03
C GLU A 150 -13.96 -18.43 5.61
N ASP A 151 -14.81 -17.42 5.46
CA ASP A 151 -15.03 -16.76 4.18
C ASP A 151 -13.77 -15.99 3.75
N VAL A 152 -13.13 -15.27 4.68
CA VAL A 152 -11.86 -14.59 4.42
C VAL A 152 -10.82 -15.56 3.85
N ILE A 153 -10.63 -16.72 4.48
CA ILE A 153 -9.69 -17.76 4.03
C ILE A 153 -10.06 -18.23 2.61
N THR A 154 -11.34 -18.47 2.38
CA THR A 154 -11.84 -18.94 1.08
C THR A 154 -11.54 -17.95 -0.03
N TYR A 155 -11.82 -16.67 0.19
CA TYR A 155 -11.61 -15.63 -0.83
C TYR A 155 -10.14 -15.19 -0.94
N ALA A 156 -9.37 -15.28 0.15
CA ALA A 156 -7.91 -15.08 0.09
C ALA A 156 -7.22 -16.14 -0.80
N LYS A 157 -7.63 -17.42 -0.71
CA LYS A 157 -7.14 -18.48 -1.61
C LYS A 157 -7.50 -18.19 -3.07
N LYS A 158 -8.69 -17.67 -3.35
CA LYS A 158 -9.05 -17.23 -4.72
C LYS A 158 -8.17 -16.08 -5.22
N MET A 159 -7.67 -15.21 -4.33
CA MET A 159 -6.69 -14.20 -4.72
C MET A 159 -5.33 -14.81 -5.05
N GLN A 160 -4.92 -15.88 -4.33
CA GLN A 160 -3.72 -16.63 -4.68
C GLN A 160 -3.88 -17.33 -6.05
N GLU A 161 -5.03 -17.96 -6.32
CA GLU A 161 -5.34 -18.53 -7.63
C GLU A 161 -5.26 -17.50 -8.78
N LYS A 162 -5.49 -16.22 -8.48
CA LYS A 162 -5.34 -15.09 -9.43
C LYS A 162 -3.91 -14.56 -9.53
N GLY A 163 -2.99 -15.02 -8.67
CA GLY A 163 -1.57 -14.69 -8.77
C GLY A 163 -0.93 -14.08 -7.51
N ALA A 164 -1.67 -13.74 -6.46
CA ALA A 164 -1.05 -13.27 -5.23
C ALA A 164 -0.23 -14.38 -4.55
N GLY A 165 1.00 -14.09 -4.09
CA GLY A 165 1.78 -15.02 -3.26
C GLY A 165 1.15 -15.14 -1.86
N ASN A 166 1.29 -14.11 -1.06
CA ASN A 166 0.73 -14.04 0.29
C ASN A 166 -0.48 -13.08 0.32
N VAL A 167 -1.52 -13.45 1.07
CA VAL A 167 -2.71 -12.61 1.22
C VAL A 167 -2.97 -12.34 2.69
N LEU A 168 -2.72 -11.10 3.13
CA LEU A 168 -2.95 -10.64 4.50
C LEU A 168 -4.24 -9.82 4.55
N VAL A 169 -5.27 -10.35 5.18
CA VAL A 169 -6.58 -9.70 5.26
C VAL A 169 -6.80 -9.10 6.64
N SER A 170 -7.03 -7.80 6.72
CA SER A 170 -7.39 -7.11 7.96
C SER A 170 -8.90 -7.13 8.18
N MET A 171 -9.32 -7.35 9.44
CA MET A 171 -10.71 -7.44 9.85
C MET A 171 -11.03 -6.50 11.02
N ALA A 172 -10.35 -5.36 11.08
CA ALA A 172 -10.49 -4.37 12.15
C ALA A 172 -10.43 -5.01 13.56
N GLY A 173 -11.52 -4.89 14.33
CA GLY A 173 -11.61 -5.45 15.69
C GLY A 173 -11.56 -6.99 15.77
N ASP A 174 -11.82 -7.68 14.66
CA ASP A 174 -11.79 -9.15 14.56
C ASP A 174 -10.39 -9.70 14.23
N GLY A 175 -9.40 -8.80 14.10
CA GLY A 175 -8.01 -9.15 13.91
C GLY A 175 -7.58 -9.26 12.46
N ALA A 176 -6.85 -10.32 12.11
CA ALA A 176 -6.33 -10.53 10.77
C ALA A 176 -6.18 -12.02 10.42
N VAL A 177 -6.20 -12.29 9.13
CA VAL A 177 -5.94 -13.62 8.56
C VAL A 177 -4.83 -13.49 7.51
N LEU A 178 -3.81 -14.34 7.60
CA LEU A 178 -2.79 -14.49 6.56
C LEU A 178 -2.96 -15.86 5.91
N VAL A 179 -3.08 -15.88 4.60
CA VAL A 179 -2.92 -17.08 3.79
C VAL A 179 -1.57 -16.97 3.07
N ALA A 180 -0.61 -17.77 3.50
CA ALA A 180 0.76 -17.75 3.02
C ALA A 180 0.92 -18.53 1.70
N GLU A 181 1.95 -18.22 0.95
CA GLU A 181 2.25 -18.82 -0.36
C GLU A 181 2.41 -20.35 -0.29
N ASP A 182 2.91 -20.89 0.83
CA ASP A 182 3.04 -22.32 1.08
C ASP A 182 1.71 -23.02 1.45
N GLY A 183 0.60 -22.26 1.49
CA GLY A 183 -0.73 -22.73 1.87
C GLY A 183 -1.00 -22.68 3.38
N SER A 184 -0.03 -22.29 4.20
CA SER A 184 -0.23 -22.11 5.65
C SER A 184 -1.22 -20.99 5.92
N ILE A 185 -2.02 -21.16 6.99
CA ILE A 185 -3.02 -20.16 7.39
C ILE A 185 -2.72 -19.74 8.82
N PHE A 186 -2.59 -18.44 9.01
CA PHE A 186 -2.39 -17.83 10.31
C PHE A 186 -3.52 -16.87 10.65
N GLN A 187 -3.94 -16.87 11.90
CA GLN A 187 -4.97 -15.97 12.40
C GLN A 187 -4.44 -15.25 13.63
N ALA A 188 -4.70 -13.96 13.73
CA ALA A 188 -4.36 -13.15 14.88
C ALA A 188 -5.59 -12.36 15.33
N GLU A 189 -5.80 -12.29 16.63
CA GLU A 189 -6.81 -11.41 17.23
C GLU A 189 -6.30 -9.97 17.24
N ALA A 190 -7.23 -9.01 17.19
CA ALA A 190 -6.87 -7.61 17.37
C ALA A 190 -6.36 -7.38 18.82
N PRO A 191 -5.33 -6.56 19.01
CA PRO A 191 -4.89 -6.16 20.35
C PRO A 191 -6.02 -5.51 21.13
N LYS A 192 -6.20 -5.93 22.38
CA LYS A 192 -7.22 -5.35 23.28
C LYS A 192 -6.80 -3.94 23.69
N GLY A 193 -7.67 -2.96 23.46
CA GLY A 193 -7.38 -1.57 23.82
C GLY A 193 -8.49 -0.61 23.40
N LYS A 194 -8.36 0.64 23.84
CA LYS A 194 -9.23 1.72 23.34
C LYS A 194 -8.65 2.27 22.04
N VAL A 195 -9.38 2.14 20.95
CA VAL A 195 -8.98 2.75 19.66
C VAL A 195 -9.02 4.26 19.79
N VAL A 196 -7.89 4.91 19.63
CA VAL A 196 -7.76 6.39 19.59
C VAL A 196 -7.86 6.87 18.15
N ASN A 197 -7.17 6.17 17.23
CA ASN A 197 -7.18 6.45 15.80
C ASN A 197 -6.87 5.16 15.03
N SER A 198 -7.57 4.91 13.93
CA SER A 198 -7.35 3.76 13.06
C SER A 198 -6.46 4.06 11.85
N VAL A 199 -6.13 5.36 11.62
CA VAL A 199 -5.26 5.76 10.50
C VAL A 199 -3.87 5.16 10.65
N GLY A 200 -3.37 4.54 9.56
CA GLY A 200 -2.05 3.88 9.54
C GLY A 200 -2.03 2.47 10.16
N ALA A 201 -3.17 1.93 10.60
CA ALA A 201 -3.22 0.54 11.10
C ALA A 201 -2.85 -0.47 9.99
N GLY A 202 -3.37 -0.27 8.77
CA GLY A 202 -3.02 -1.06 7.59
C GLY A 202 -1.53 -0.98 7.26
N ASP A 203 -0.98 0.24 7.20
CA ASP A 203 0.44 0.47 6.94
C ASP A 203 1.33 -0.20 8.00
N SER A 204 0.92 -0.13 9.27
CA SER A 204 1.63 -0.79 10.39
C SER A 204 1.61 -2.31 10.25
N MET A 205 0.52 -2.88 9.74
CA MET A 205 0.40 -4.32 9.50
C MET A 205 1.34 -4.76 8.37
N VAL A 206 1.40 -4.01 7.26
CA VAL A 206 2.38 -4.24 6.18
C VAL A 206 3.81 -4.16 6.72
N ALA A 207 4.13 -3.10 7.47
CA ALA A 207 5.45 -2.92 8.05
C ALA A 207 5.85 -4.08 9.00
N GLY A 208 4.91 -4.57 9.82
CA GLY A 208 5.12 -5.72 10.68
C GLY A 208 5.38 -7.01 9.90
N PHE A 209 4.68 -7.23 8.79
CA PHE A 209 4.91 -8.37 7.91
C PHE A 209 6.29 -8.28 7.23
N VAL A 210 6.62 -7.12 6.66
CA VAL A 210 7.91 -6.91 5.99
C VAL A 210 9.11 -7.07 6.93
N GLN A 211 8.93 -6.84 8.23
CA GLN A 211 10.01 -7.00 9.21
C GLN A 211 10.46 -8.46 9.41
N VAL A 212 9.62 -9.43 9.10
CA VAL A 212 9.86 -10.86 9.40
C VAL A 212 10.21 -11.71 8.20
N ILE A 213 10.34 -11.09 7.02
CA ILE A 213 10.71 -11.74 5.74
C ILE A 213 12.16 -11.39 5.29
#